data_45bb89d8cce9b6318c700a88ec5da3e5
#
_entry.id   45bb89d8cce9b6318c700a88ec5da3e5
#
_cell.length_a   1.000
_cell.length_b   1.000
_cell.length_c   1.000
_cell.angle_alpha   90.00
_cell.angle_beta   90.00
_cell.angle_gamma   90.00
#
_symmetry.space_group_name_H-M   'P 1'
#
loop_
_entity.id
_entity.type
_entity.pdbx_description
1 polymer ?
#
loop_
_entity_poly.entity_id
_entity_poly.type
_entity_poly.pdbx_seq_one_letter_code
_entity_poly.pdbx_strand_id
1 'polypeptide(L)'
;MKSLFKFIAKSNLTQQILLAFALLTFSRLIWFTANAFWLPPIGIDEYIWAHLVGIYFDVPVVAAVFLPVWIWVIFGGQLREKHPWINKALFLLAALTTLIFNGIDTGYSQVTAKRSGFELFDMLGDDANKLTPYILDNLGIILGLAALGYFLFRIIPVRGQYPQVDFKGRPLRGLITAIAFAATCLVGFRGGLQLRPLRSIDASTFVAPEIAPLVTSTPLQIISTWQRNGLPNFDFAVQWPNNGTNNNTTDWLLKNTQPLPEFPMSRSQGGGWVQPNIVFIVVESLARDYTGFGNGTPFTPFLDRLAADPNTLYFPYCYANGTKSIEMVPSLFCGMPSLMSEFYVTSAYANNKVNNAFQLAKGYKTAFFHGSNNGTMGFQSFLKQTGLQQYHGIDQYPANLYKRDFDGNWGIFDEPYLQHFIRCMDTLNDGKQPVFASVFTLSSHHPYTIPKPYQGKLPGDPSTVQHTIAYADIALRKFFETASKKPWFENTVFVITGDHTSHSDKEYFYSQSGHYEVPVLVYSPGVNISENLIPGQ
;
A
#
# COMPACT_ATOMS: atom_id res chain seq x y z
N MET A 1 2.40 27.65 31.12
CA MET A 1 1.30 26.76 30.70
C MET A 1 -0.09 27.42 30.84
N LYS A 2 -0.55 27.89 32.01
CA LYS A 2 -1.90 28.49 32.17
C LYS A 2 -2.16 29.73 31.26
N SER A 3 -1.16 30.57 31.00
CA SER A 3 -1.30 31.74 30.10
C SER A 3 -1.39 31.34 28.61
N LEU A 4 -0.65 30.31 28.20
CA LEU A 4 -0.72 29.74 26.84
C LEU A 4 -2.09 29.08 26.59
N PHE A 5 -2.60 28.32 27.54
CA PHE A 5 -3.94 27.71 27.46
C PHE A 5 -5.04 28.80 27.38
N LYS A 6 -4.94 29.89 28.14
CA LYS A 6 -5.88 31.03 28.04
C LYS A 6 -5.77 31.76 26.69
N PHE A 7 -4.59 31.87 26.11
CA PHE A 7 -4.37 32.47 24.79
C PHE A 7 -4.94 31.58 23.69
N ILE A 8 -4.67 30.26 23.73
CA ILE A 8 -5.20 29.27 22.80
C ILE A 8 -6.73 29.26 22.83
N ALA A 9 -7.34 29.27 24.02
CA ALA A 9 -8.81 29.28 24.17
C ALA A 9 -9.48 30.59 23.68
N LYS A 10 -8.75 31.70 23.56
CA LYS A 10 -9.25 33.00 23.07
C LYS A 10 -8.99 33.25 21.58
N SER A 11 -8.15 32.43 20.93
CA SER A 11 -7.85 32.59 19.51
C SER A 11 -8.98 32.02 18.66
N ASN A 12 -9.60 32.87 17.84
CA ASN A 12 -10.62 32.41 16.90
C ASN A 12 -10.09 31.39 15.89
N LEU A 13 -8.82 31.44 15.51
CA LEU A 13 -8.17 30.45 14.66
C LEU A 13 -8.20 29.08 15.32
N THR A 14 -7.79 28.97 16.59
CA THR A 14 -7.81 27.71 17.31
C THR A 14 -9.22 27.15 17.45
N GLN A 15 -10.21 28.00 17.73
CA GLN A 15 -11.61 27.58 17.81
C GLN A 15 -12.14 27.07 16.47
N GLN A 16 -11.76 27.69 15.35
CA GLN A 16 -12.13 27.22 14.02
C GLN A 16 -11.45 25.90 13.66
N ILE A 17 -10.16 25.71 14.00
CA ILE A 17 -9.46 24.44 13.81
C ILE A 17 -10.15 23.33 14.61
N LEU A 18 -10.43 23.56 15.89
CA LEU A 18 -11.12 22.59 16.73
C LEU A 18 -12.53 22.26 16.21
N LEU A 19 -13.25 23.28 15.70
CA LEU A 19 -14.56 23.08 15.11
C LEU A 19 -14.49 22.23 13.82
N ALA A 20 -13.46 22.43 12.97
CA ALA A 20 -13.25 21.61 11.77
C ALA A 20 -13.03 20.13 12.12
N PHE A 21 -12.17 19.84 13.12
CA PHE A 21 -11.97 18.47 13.60
C PHE A 21 -13.23 17.88 14.25
N ALA A 22 -13.95 18.67 15.03
CA ALA A 22 -15.22 18.25 15.64
C ALA A 22 -16.26 17.88 14.58
N LEU A 23 -16.35 18.63 13.49
CA LEU A 23 -17.25 18.33 12.36
C LEU A 23 -16.90 17.02 11.67
N LEU A 24 -15.62 16.80 11.38
CA LEU A 24 -15.15 15.54 10.78
C LEU A 24 -15.42 14.35 11.70
N THR A 25 -15.14 14.49 13.00
CA THR A 25 -15.44 13.45 13.99
C THR A 25 -16.94 13.19 14.08
N PHE A 26 -17.77 14.22 14.09
CA PHE A 26 -19.23 14.08 14.10
C PHE A 26 -19.77 13.40 12.84
N SER A 27 -19.27 13.77 11.66
CA SER A 27 -19.65 13.10 10.41
C SER A 27 -19.22 11.63 10.38
N ARG A 28 -18.11 11.29 11.03
CA ARG A 28 -17.65 9.90 11.21
C ARG A 28 -18.59 9.11 12.11
N LEU A 29 -19.09 9.70 13.18
CA LEU A 29 -20.10 9.07 14.06
C LEU A 29 -21.41 8.79 13.29
N ILE A 30 -21.89 9.75 12.48
CA ILE A 30 -23.06 9.55 11.62
C ILE A 30 -22.82 8.41 10.64
N TRP A 31 -21.68 8.44 9.95
CA TRP A 31 -21.31 7.39 9.00
C TRP A 31 -21.27 6.01 9.68
N PHE A 32 -20.67 5.91 10.88
CA PHE A 32 -20.62 4.68 11.64
C PHE A 32 -22.02 4.15 11.96
N THR A 33 -22.88 4.98 12.52
CA THR A 33 -24.23 4.56 12.89
C THR A 33 -25.06 4.06 11.71
N ALA A 34 -24.88 4.68 10.53
CA ALA A 34 -25.57 4.28 9.32
C ALA A 34 -25.00 3.02 8.66
N ASN A 35 -23.74 2.68 8.93
CA ASN A 35 -23.00 1.61 8.27
C ASN A 35 -22.62 0.46 9.22
N ALA A 36 -22.99 0.52 10.49
CA ALA A 36 -22.61 -0.48 11.49
C ALA A 36 -23.09 -1.91 11.17
N PHE A 37 -24.12 -2.05 10.34
CA PHE A 37 -24.72 -3.36 10.02
C PHE A 37 -23.81 -4.27 9.17
N TRP A 38 -22.87 -3.69 8.40
CA TRP A 38 -21.94 -4.46 7.58
C TRP A 38 -20.50 -4.48 8.15
N LEU A 39 -20.22 -3.67 9.17
CA LEU A 39 -18.95 -3.71 9.88
C LEU A 39 -18.91 -4.93 10.82
N PRO A 40 -17.73 -5.51 11.07
CA PRO A 40 -17.61 -6.56 12.07
C PRO A 40 -17.97 -6.03 13.46
N PRO A 41 -18.33 -6.89 14.42
CA PRO A 41 -18.44 -6.49 15.80
C PRO A 41 -17.16 -5.85 16.31
N ILE A 42 -17.24 -4.61 16.81
CA ILE A 42 -16.10 -3.80 17.24
C ILE A 42 -16.15 -3.64 18.75
N GLY A 43 -15.04 -3.93 19.45
CA GLY A 43 -14.86 -3.64 20.85
C GLY A 43 -14.86 -2.13 21.14
N ILE A 44 -15.25 -1.72 22.35
CA ILE A 44 -15.32 -0.29 22.71
C ILE A 44 -13.92 0.37 22.67
N ASP A 45 -12.88 -0.36 22.98
CA ASP A 45 -11.48 0.06 22.91
C ASP A 45 -11.03 0.26 21.46
N GLU A 46 -11.34 -0.66 20.58
CA GLU A 46 -11.07 -0.53 19.13
C GLU A 46 -11.85 0.63 18.51
N TYR A 47 -13.11 0.81 18.93
CA TYR A 47 -13.95 1.92 18.48
C TYR A 47 -13.34 3.27 18.87
N ILE A 48 -12.93 3.42 20.14
CA ILE A 48 -12.28 4.65 20.63
C ILE A 48 -10.96 4.85 19.89
N TRP A 49 -10.16 3.80 19.73
CA TRP A 49 -8.89 3.86 19.00
C TRP A 49 -9.08 4.31 17.55
N ALA A 50 -10.03 3.74 16.83
CA ALA A 50 -10.34 4.13 15.45
C ALA A 50 -10.73 5.61 15.34
N HIS A 51 -11.46 6.17 16.31
CA HIS A 51 -11.79 7.59 16.33
C HIS A 51 -10.57 8.48 16.61
N LEU A 52 -9.67 8.07 17.51
CA LEU A 52 -8.43 8.80 17.79
C LEU A 52 -7.50 8.80 16.56
N VAL A 53 -7.33 7.65 15.92
CA VAL A 53 -6.59 7.53 14.66
C VAL A 53 -7.27 8.36 13.57
N GLY A 54 -8.61 8.38 13.52
CA GLY A 54 -9.37 9.17 12.57
C GLY A 54 -9.08 10.67 12.67
N ILE A 55 -8.85 11.22 13.86
CA ILE A 55 -8.42 12.63 14.03
C ILE A 55 -7.09 12.88 13.35
N TYR A 56 -6.14 11.94 13.40
CA TYR A 56 -4.87 12.03 12.68
C TYR A 56 -5.09 12.04 11.16
N PHE A 57 -5.98 11.19 10.66
CA PHE A 57 -6.34 11.13 9.24
C PHE A 57 -7.18 12.34 8.76
N ASP A 58 -7.75 13.12 9.66
CA ASP A 58 -8.44 14.37 9.34
C ASP A 58 -7.48 15.54 9.11
N VAL A 59 -6.20 15.45 9.54
CA VAL A 59 -5.21 16.53 9.40
C VAL A 59 -5.03 16.96 7.94
N PRO A 60 -4.83 16.07 6.95
CA PRO A 60 -4.75 16.44 5.54
C PRO A 60 -6.02 17.15 5.03
N VAL A 61 -7.19 16.71 5.48
CA VAL A 61 -8.48 17.31 5.08
C VAL A 61 -8.62 18.72 5.62
N VAL A 62 -8.32 18.93 6.91
CA VAL A 62 -8.36 20.25 7.55
C VAL A 62 -7.35 21.20 6.90
N ALA A 63 -6.15 20.69 6.58
CA ALA A 63 -5.13 21.50 5.91
C ALA A 63 -5.52 21.88 4.48
N ALA A 64 -6.14 20.97 3.71
CA ALA A 64 -6.48 21.20 2.30
C ALA A 64 -7.81 21.92 2.12
N VAL A 65 -8.90 21.37 2.66
CA VAL A 65 -10.27 21.87 2.40
C VAL A 65 -10.49 23.22 3.07
N PHE A 66 -9.91 23.44 4.25
CA PHE A 66 -10.02 24.72 4.96
C PHE A 66 -8.87 25.70 4.62
N LEU A 67 -7.99 25.38 3.68
CA LEU A 67 -6.89 26.26 3.28
C LEU A 67 -7.32 27.71 2.94
N PRO A 68 -8.42 27.94 2.19
CA PRO A 68 -8.89 29.30 1.93
C PRO A 68 -9.24 30.09 3.21
N VAL A 69 -9.77 29.40 4.23
CA VAL A 69 -10.06 29.99 5.54
C VAL A 69 -8.77 30.42 6.22
N TRP A 70 -7.77 29.52 6.25
CA TRP A 70 -6.49 29.78 6.91
C TRP A 70 -5.73 30.92 6.24
N ILE A 71 -5.73 30.97 4.89
CA ILE A 71 -5.15 32.08 4.13
C ILE A 71 -5.84 33.40 4.50
N TRP A 72 -7.17 33.41 4.49
CA TRP A 72 -7.95 34.61 4.84
C TRP A 72 -7.70 35.06 6.29
N VAL A 73 -7.66 34.12 7.21
CA VAL A 73 -7.44 34.40 8.64
C VAL A 73 -6.05 34.99 8.89
N ILE A 74 -5.02 34.54 8.21
CA ILE A 74 -3.64 34.95 8.45
C ILE A 74 -3.28 36.19 7.65
N PHE A 75 -3.66 36.26 6.38
CA PHE A 75 -3.22 37.32 5.45
C PHE A 75 -4.28 38.37 5.14
N GLY A 76 -5.54 38.21 5.57
CA GLY A 76 -6.63 39.12 5.26
C GLY A 76 -6.48 40.53 5.87
N GLY A 77 -5.68 40.71 6.92
CA GLY A 77 -5.35 42.00 7.51
C GLY A 77 -6.57 42.91 7.73
N GLN A 78 -6.49 44.15 7.26
CA GLN A 78 -7.58 45.14 7.35
C GLN A 78 -8.84 44.77 6.55
N LEU A 79 -8.70 44.01 5.44
CA LEU A 79 -9.86 43.50 4.68
C LEU A 79 -10.71 42.55 5.50
N ARG A 80 -10.08 41.71 6.30
CA ARG A 80 -10.77 40.79 7.22
C ARG A 80 -11.58 41.56 8.28
N GLU A 81 -11.03 42.65 8.78
CA GLU A 81 -11.75 43.51 9.74
C GLU A 81 -12.94 44.21 9.13
N LYS A 82 -12.80 44.69 7.87
CA LYS A 82 -13.89 45.30 7.11
C LYS A 82 -14.96 44.33 6.68
N HIS A 83 -14.59 43.09 6.36
CA HIS A 83 -15.47 42.07 5.80
C HIS A 83 -15.42 40.74 6.62
N PRO A 84 -15.81 40.78 7.91
CA PRO A 84 -15.73 39.60 8.77
C PRO A 84 -16.64 38.45 8.32
N TRP A 85 -17.67 38.75 7.54
CA TRP A 85 -18.57 37.74 6.96
C TRP A 85 -17.89 36.82 5.96
N ILE A 86 -16.80 37.26 5.28
CA ILE A 86 -16.04 36.42 4.33
C ILE A 86 -15.42 35.21 5.05
N ASN A 87 -14.83 35.44 6.21
CA ASN A 87 -14.29 34.33 7.02
C ASN A 87 -15.36 33.27 7.34
N LYS A 88 -16.55 33.75 7.70
CA LYS A 88 -17.69 32.88 8.01
C LYS A 88 -18.16 32.12 6.77
N ALA A 89 -18.26 32.80 5.63
CA ALA A 89 -18.66 32.21 4.37
C ALA A 89 -17.66 31.14 3.90
N LEU A 90 -16.34 31.42 3.96
CA LEU A 90 -15.30 30.47 3.59
C LEU A 90 -15.32 29.25 4.49
N PHE A 91 -15.44 29.45 5.81
CA PHE A 91 -15.51 28.32 6.76
C PHE A 91 -16.76 27.48 6.51
N LEU A 92 -17.91 28.14 6.31
CA LEU A 92 -19.16 27.44 6.03
C LEU A 92 -19.07 26.64 4.71
N LEU A 93 -18.48 27.23 3.68
CA LEU A 93 -18.27 26.54 2.40
C LEU A 93 -17.40 25.27 2.60
N ALA A 94 -16.26 25.38 3.27
CA ALA A 94 -15.38 24.24 3.54
C ALA A 94 -16.09 23.17 4.40
N ALA A 95 -16.81 23.59 5.44
CA ALA A 95 -17.57 22.69 6.30
C ALA A 95 -18.69 21.96 5.54
N LEU A 96 -19.48 22.68 4.73
CA LEU A 96 -20.55 22.08 3.92
C LEU A 96 -19.99 21.12 2.86
N THR A 97 -18.92 21.49 2.17
CA THR A 97 -18.23 20.59 1.24
C THR A 97 -17.85 19.27 1.93
N THR A 98 -17.22 19.34 3.10
CA THR A 98 -16.83 18.16 3.89
C THR A 98 -18.04 17.32 4.30
N LEU A 99 -19.10 17.97 4.80
CA LEU A 99 -20.30 17.30 5.28
C LEU A 99 -21.11 16.68 4.13
N ILE A 100 -21.20 17.35 2.98
CA ILE A 100 -21.91 16.83 1.80
C ILE A 100 -21.23 15.56 1.30
N PHE A 101 -19.91 15.57 1.12
CA PHE A 101 -19.20 14.39 0.64
C PHE A 101 -19.30 13.22 1.62
N ASN A 102 -19.13 13.44 2.93
CA ASN A 102 -19.33 12.39 3.92
C ASN A 102 -20.80 11.93 4.00
N GLY A 103 -21.76 12.84 3.77
CA GLY A 103 -23.18 12.51 3.73
C GLY A 103 -23.56 11.62 2.54
N ILE A 104 -23.10 11.95 1.33
CA ILE A 104 -23.28 11.13 0.13
C ILE A 104 -22.69 9.73 0.37
N ASP A 105 -21.51 9.69 0.94
CA ASP A 105 -20.79 8.46 1.22
C ASP A 105 -21.50 7.56 2.24
N THR A 106 -22.35 8.12 3.10
CA THR A 106 -23.15 7.33 4.03
C THR A 106 -24.04 6.32 3.31
N GLY A 107 -24.65 6.72 2.18
CA GLY A 107 -25.43 5.81 1.34
C GLY A 107 -24.56 4.96 0.41
N TYR A 108 -23.52 5.53 -0.19
CA TYR A 108 -22.61 4.82 -1.08
C TYR A 108 -21.92 3.62 -0.38
N SER A 109 -21.45 3.82 0.83
CA SER A 109 -20.77 2.79 1.61
C SER A 109 -21.69 1.61 1.99
N GLN A 110 -23.01 1.81 2.08
CA GLN A 110 -23.96 0.73 2.34
C GLN A 110 -23.98 -0.32 1.22
N VAL A 111 -23.72 0.11 -0.01
CA VAL A 111 -23.71 -0.77 -1.20
C VAL A 111 -22.32 -1.31 -1.48
N THR A 112 -21.30 -0.47 -1.33
CA THR A 112 -19.93 -0.81 -1.78
C THR A 112 -19.02 -1.32 -0.67
N ALA A 113 -19.45 -1.19 0.60
CA ALA A 113 -18.68 -1.50 1.80
C ALA A 113 -17.28 -0.81 1.82
N LYS A 114 -17.16 0.37 1.20
CA LYS A 114 -15.95 1.21 1.19
C LYS A 114 -16.32 2.69 1.15
N ARG A 115 -15.36 3.58 1.47
CA ARG A 115 -15.48 5.01 1.24
C ARG A 115 -15.37 5.35 -0.24
N SER A 116 -16.17 6.28 -0.73
CA SER A 116 -16.06 6.81 -2.09
C SER A 116 -14.80 7.68 -2.24
N GLY A 117 -14.16 7.58 -3.41
CA GLY A 117 -13.04 8.39 -3.82
C GLY A 117 -13.41 9.32 -4.98
N PHE A 118 -12.43 9.60 -5.85
CA PHE A 118 -12.64 10.50 -6.98
C PHE A 118 -13.64 9.93 -8.01
N GLU A 119 -13.81 8.61 -8.05
CA GLU A 119 -14.82 7.92 -8.88
C GLU A 119 -16.26 8.42 -8.66
N LEU A 120 -16.50 9.08 -7.53
CA LEU A 120 -17.80 9.71 -7.27
C LEU A 120 -18.17 10.74 -8.36
N PHE A 121 -17.17 11.46 -8.88
CA PHE A 121 -17.40 12.49 -9.92
C PHE A 121 -17.70 11.86 -11.27
N ASP A 122 -17.10 10.71 -11.59
CA ASP A 122 -17.38 9.96 -12.82
C ASP A 122 -18.83 9.45 -12.80
N MET A 123 -19.27 8.89 -11.67
CA MET A 123 -20.65 8.45 -11.49
C MET A 123 -21.67 9.61 -11.61
N LEU A 124 -21.35 10.78 -11.08
CA LEU A 124 -22.21 11.96 -11.18
C LEU A 124 -22.29 12.49 -12.61
N GLY A 125 -21.25 12.31 -13.43
CA GLY A 125 -21.22 12.68 -14.84
C GLY A 125 -22.08 11.77 -15.73
N ASP A 126 -21.93 10.47 -15.55
CA ASP A 126 -22.57 9.46 -16.42
C ASP A 126 -24.06 9.23 -16.11
N ASP A 127 -24.48 9.41 -14.86
CA ASP A 127 -25.80 9.10 -14.36
C ASP A 127 -26.59 10.32 -13.82
N ALA A 128 -26.38 11.50 -14.38
CA ALA A 128 -27.03 12.74 -13.93
C ALA A 128 -28.58 12.59 -13.82
N ASN A 129 -29.20 11.77 -14.65
CA ASN A 129 -30.64 11.49 -14.62
C ASN A 129 -31.09 10.67 -13.40
N LYS A 130 -30.16 9.98 -12.72
CA LYS A 130 -30.45 9.20 -11.50
C LYS A 130 -30.24 10.02 -10.23
N LEU A 131 -29.71 11.23 -10.33
CA LEU A 131 -29.49 12.12 -9.19
C LEU A 131 -30.78 12.51 -8.49
N THR A 132 -31.86 12.73 -9.25
CA THR A 132 -33.16 13.17 -8.69
C THR A 132 -33.76 12.13 -7.74
N PRO A 133 -33.93 10.83 -8.12
CA PRO A 133 -34.36 9.80 -7.19
C PRO A 133 -33.44 9.70 -5.97
N TYR A 134 -32.12 9.71 -6.17
CA TYR A 134 -31.16 9.60 -5.07
C TYR A 134 -31.28 10.75 -4.06
N ILE A 135 -31.50 11.99 -4.52
CA ILE A 135 -31.74 13.16 -3.66
C ILE A 135 -33.04 12.99 -2.87
N LEU A 136 -34.09 12.49 -3.50
CA LEU A 136 -35.40 12.30 -2.84
C LEU A 136 -35.34 11.21 -1.78
N ASP A 137 -34.66 10.11 -2.06
CA ASP A 137 -34.46 9.00 -1.12
C ASP A 137 -33.63 9.40 0.11
N ASN A 138 -32.74 10.39 -0.06
CA ASN A 138 -31.85 10.89 0.99
C ASN A 138 -32.26 12.28 1.51
N LEU A 139 -33.49 12.72 1.30
CA LEU A 139 -33.97 14.06 1.69
C LEU A 139 -33.76 14.36 3.18
N GLY A 140 -33.94 13.37 4.05
CA GLY A 140 -33.69 13.49 5.49
C GLY A 140 -32.24 13.86 5.83
N ILE A 141 -31.28 13.25 5.14
CA ILE A 141 -29.85 13.56 5.30
C ILE A 141 -29.57 14.99 4.82
N ILE A 142 -30.13 15.38 3.68
CA ILE A 142 -29.94 16.73 3.10
C ILE A 142 -30.49 17.80 4.05
N LEU A 143 -31.69 17.59 4.57
CA LEU A 143 -32.30 18.51 5.56
C LEU A 143 -31.49 18.56 6.87
N GLY A 144 -30.98 17.43 7.34
CA GLY A 144 -30.08 17.35 8.49
C GLY A 144 -28.79 18.13 8.27
N LEU A 145 -28.17 18.00 7.10
CA LEU A 145 -26.97 18.76 6.70
C LEU A 145 -27.26 20.26 6.60
N ALA A 146 -28.42 20.64 6.06
CA ALA A 146 -28.84 22.06 5.98
C ALA A 146 -29.06 22.66 7.39
N ALA A 147 -29.73 21.94 8.28
CA ALA A 147 -29.92 22.34 9.68
C ALA A 147 -28.58 22.48 10.42
N LEU A 148 -27.67 21.53 10.23
CA LEU A 148 -26.32 21.58 10.78
C LEU A 148 -25.53 22.77 10.19
N GLY A 149 -25.62 23.01 8.89
CA GLY A 149 -25.03 24.17 8.23
C GLY A 149 -25.52 25.48 8.82
N TYR A 150 -26.84 25.60 9.07
CA TYR A 150 -27.43 26.78 9.72
C TYR A 150 -26.93 26.94 11.17
N PHE A 151 -26.88 25.84 11.94
CA PHE A 151 -26.35 25.88 13.29
C PHE A 151 -24.88 26.31 13.32
N LEU A 152 -24.05 25.76 12.43
CA LEU A 152 -22.66 26.16 12.27
C LEU A 152 -22.53 27.63 11.92
N PHE A 153 -23.38 28.14 10.99
CA PHE A 153 -23.42 29.56 10.67
C PHE A 153 -23.66 30.43 11.90
N ARG A 154 -24.42 29.96 12.89
CA ARG A 154 -24.67 30.71 14.13
C ARG A 154 -23.46 30.70 15.07
N ILE A 155 -22.73 29.60 15.18
CA ILE A 155 -21.66 29.41 16.19
C ILE A 155 -20.26 29.79 15.70
N ILE A 156 -20.01 29.88 14.39
CA ILE A 156 -18.68 30.26 13.85
C ILE A 156 -18.30 31.65 14.38
N PRO A 157 -17.16 31.77 15.08
CA PRO A 157 -16.72 33.04 15.61
C PRO A 157 -16.31 33.99 14.47
N VAL A 158 -16.87 35.17 14.45
CA VAL A 158 -16.64 36.21 13.39
C VAL A 158 -15.77 37.34 13.90
N ARG A 159 -15.89 37.64 15.21
CA ARG A 159 -15.21 38.77 15.86
C ARG A 159 -14.30 38.21 16.95
N GLY A 160 -13.02 38.59 16.94
CA GLY A 160 -12.07 38.22 17.96
C GLY A 160 -10.62 38.39 17.54
N GLN A 161 -9.70 37.87 18.35
CA GLN A 161 -8.27 37.99 18.10
C GLN A 161 -7.81 36.97 17.05
N TYR A 162 -7.31 37.49 15.94
CA TYR A 162 -6.66 36.70 14.89
C TYR A 162 -5.19 37.06 14.80
N PRO A 163 -4.30 36.14 14.43
CA PRO A 163 -2.94 36.46 14.09
C PRO A 163 -2.90 37.54 13.01
N GLN A 164 -2.09 38.56 13.18
CA GLN A 164 -1.91 39.59 12.15
C GLN A 164 -0.49 39.49 11.60
N VAL A 165 -0.38 39.42 10.28
CA VAL A 165 0.88 39.48 9.55
C VAL A 165 1.05 40.90 9.02
N ASP A 166 2.03 41.62 9.54
CA ASP A 166 2.36 42.98 9.13
C ASP A 166 3.60 42.96 8.23
N PHE A 167 3.35 42.97 6.92
CA PHE A 167 4.44 43.07 5.94
C PHE A 167 4.98 44.49 5.77
N LYS A 168 4.19 45.54 6.10
CA LYS A 168 4.60 46.91 5.92
C LYS A 168 5.44 47.42 7.08
N GLY A 169 5.02 47.15 8.31
CA GLY A 169 5.72 47.61 9.49
C GLY A 169 6.86 46.71 9.93
N ARG A 170 6.76 45.39 9.64
CA ARG A 170 7.78 44.40 10.05
C ARG A 170 7.95 43.32 8.97
N PRO A 171 8.57 43.66 7.81
CA PRO A 171 8.61 42.77 6.64
C PRO A 171 9.28 41.44 6.91
N LEU A 172 10.36 41.39 7.69
CA LEU A 172 11.02 40.14 8.03
C LEU A 172 10.15 39.20 8.86
N ARG A 173 9.41 39.75 9.85
CA ARG A 173 8.44 38.94 10.63
C ARG A 173 7.29 38.46 9.75
N GLY A 174 6.81 39.29 8.84
CA GLY A 174 5.79 38.92 7.86
C GLY A 174 6.24 37.75 7.00
N LEU A 175 7.46 37.82 6.47
CA LEU A 175 8.05 36.74 5.66
C LEU A 175 8.22 35.44 6.46
N ILE A 176 8.76 35.52 7.68
CA ILE A 176 8.90 34.34 8.55
C ILE A 176 7.56 33.69 8.84
N THR A 177 6.52 34.51 9.12
CA THR A 177 5.17 33.98 9.38
C THR A 177 4.59 33.32 8.13
N ALA A 178 4.80 33.90 6.94
CA ALA A 178 4.35 33.31 5.68
C ALA A 178 5.04 31.97 5.40
N ILE A 179 6.35 31.88 5.61
CA ILE A 179 7.11 30.63 5.44
C ILE A 179 6.65 29.58 6.46
N ALA A 180 6.51 29.96 7.74
CA ALA A 180 6.02 29.05 8.78
C ALA A 180 4.61 28.53 8.49
N PHE A 181 3.73 29.41 8.00
CA PHE A 181 2.38 29.03 7.56
C PHE A 181 2.43 28.05 6.40
N ALA A 182 3.19 28.35 5.34
CA ALA A 182 3.33 27.47 4.19
C ALA A 182 3.90 26.10 4.58
N ALA A 183 4.93 26.08 5.44
CA ALA A 183 5.50 24.84 5.97
C ALA A 183 4.48 24.04 6.80
N THR A 184 3.70 24.71 7.65
CA THR A 184 2.64 24.06 8.44
C THR A 184 1.56 23.47 7.56
N CYS A 185 1.11 24.23 6.54
CA CYS A 185 0.13 23.72 5.56
C CYS A 185 0.68 22.54 4.77
N LEU A 186 1.94 22.58 4.34
CA LEU A 186 2.58 21.48 3.62
C LEU A 186 2.67 20.22 4.48
N VAL A 187 3.15 20.34 5.72
CA VAL A 187 3.21 19.21 6.66
C VAL A 187 1.81 18.69 6.99
N GLY A 188 0.85 19.59 7.19
CA GLY A 188 -0.56 19.22 7.41
C GLY A 188 -1.14 18.48 6.22
N PHE A 189 -0.99 19.00 5.00
CA PHE A 189 -1.46 18.36 3.76
C PHE A 189 -0.83 16.97 3.55
N ARG A 190 0.45 16.82 3.89
CA ARG A 190 1.13 15.51 3.85
C ARG A 190 0.66 14.55 4.96
N GLY A 191 -0.01 15.04 6.00
CA GLY A 191 -0.39 14.27 7.18
C GLY A 191 0.79 13.99 8.12
N GLY A 192 1.92 14.71 7.97
CA GLY A 192 3.12 14.56 8.81
C GLY A 192 4.43 14.68 8.05
N LEU A 193 5.53 14.21 8.67
CA LEU A 193 6.90 14.28 8.16
C LEU A 193 7.39 12.97 7.52
N GLN A 194 6.52 11.97 7.41
CA GLN A 194 6.83 10.68 6.79
C GLN A 194 7.25 10.83 5.31
N LEU A 195 7.95 9.82 4.78
CA LEU A 195 8.52 9.86 3.42
C LEU A 195 7.48 10.11 2.33
N ARG A 196 6.30 9.54 2.43
CA ARG A 196 5.19 9.75 1.49
C ARG A 196 3.98 10.40 2.19
N PRO A 197 3.14 11.15 1.46
CA PRO A 197 1.90 11.68 2.02
C PRO A 197 1.01 10.58 2.59
N LEU A 198 0.31 10.90 3.69
CA LEU A 198 -0.68 10.02 4.29
C LEU A 198 -1.83 9.77 3.31
N ARG A 199 -2.18 8.49 3.13
CA ARG A 199 -3.28 8.05 2.26
C ARG A 199 -4.29 7.26 3.06
N SER A 200 -5.50 7.13 2.53
CA SER A 200 -6.56 6.35 3.18
C SER A 200 -6.19 4.89 3.41
N ILE A 201 -5.44 4.27 2.48
CA ILE A 201 -4.97 2.89 2.63
C ILE A 201 -4.06 2.70 3.86
N ASP A 202 -3.42 3.76 4.33
CA ASP A 202 -2.55 3.68 5.51
C ASP A 202 -3.33 3.44 6.81
N ALA A 203 -4.66 3.63 6.82
CA ALA A 203 -5.52 3.32 7.96
C ALA A 203 -5.37 1.87 8.42
N SER A 204 -5.19 0.92 7.49
CA SER A 204 -4.98 -0.50 7.77
C SER A 204 -3.68 -0.82 8.52
N THR A 205 -2.77 0.14 8.66
CA THR A 205 -1.57 -0.01 9.51
C THR A 205 -1.85 0.27 11.00
N PHE A 206 -2.95 0.96 11.29
CA PHE A 206 -3.33 1.39 12.65
C PHE A 206 -4.50 0.61 13.23
N VAL A 207 -5.40 0.13 12.37
CA VAL A 207 -6.61 -0.62 12.74
C VAL A 207 -6.78 -1.83 11.84
N ALA A 208 -7.65 -2.76 12.21
CA ALA A 208 -8.01 -3.88 11.34
C ALA A 208 -8.59 -3.38 10.00
N PRO A 209 -8.27 -4.03 8.88
CA PRO A 209 -8.69 -3.58 7.54
C PRO A 209 -10.19 -3.38 7.40
N GLU A 210 -10.98 -4.22 8.06
CA GLU A 210 -12.44 -4.20 8.03
C GLU A 210 -13.03 -2.93 8.64
N ILE A 211 -12.30 -2.32 9.59
CA ILE A 211 -12.72 -1.07 10.26
C ILE A 211 -11.95 0.16 9.75
N ALA A 212 -11.01 -0.01 8.82
CA ALA A 212 -10.27 1.10 8.21
C ALA A 212 -11.19 2.19 7.59
N PRO A 213 -12.37 1.85 7.00
CA PRO A 213 -13.31 2.87 6.54
C PRO A 213 -13.85 3.79 7.64
N LEU A 214 -13.85 3.35 8.92
CA LEU A 214 -14.23 4.19 10.05
C LEU A 214 -13.18 5.27 10.35
N VAL A 215 -11.91 4.98 10.12
CA VAL A 215 -10.79 5.93 10.36
C VAL A 215 -10.77 7.04 9.32
N THR A 216 -11.03 6.70 8.06
CA THR A 216 -10.90 7.61 6.92
C THR A 216 -12.16 8.46 6.69
N SER A 217 -12.06 9.47 5.86
CA SER A 217 -13.19 10.32 5.45
C SER A 217 -13.21 10.45 3.92
N THR A 218 -14.38 10.69 3.34
CA THR A 218 -14.54 10.86 1.89
C THR A 218 -13.68 11.97 1.31
N PRO A 219 -13.55 13.17 1.93
CA PRO A 219 -12.63 14.18 1.44
C PRO A 219 -11.18 13.69 1.38
N LEU A 220 -10.72 12.86 2.34
CA LEU A 220 -9.39 12.28 2.29
C LEU A 220 -9.25 11.29 1.14
N GLN A 221 -10.28 10.45 0.90
CA GLN A 221 -10.28 9.54 -0.25
C GLN A 221 -10.20 10.31 -1.57
N ILE A 222 -11.01 11.36 -1.74
CA ILE A 222 -10.98 12.20 -2.94
C ILE A 222 -9.59 12.83 -3.13
N ILE A 223 -8.99 13.40 -2.08
CA ILE A 223 -7.62 13.94 -2.13
C ILE A 223 -6.61 12.86 -2.51
N SER A 224 -6.75 11.66 -1.95
CA SER A 224 -5.84 10.53 -2.17
C SER A 224 -5.94 9.94 -3.58
N THR A 225 -7.10 10.07 -4.23
CA THR A 225 -7.40 9.50 -5.55
C THR A 225 -7.51 10.56 -6.66
N TRP A 226 -7.30 11.83 -6.33
CA TRP A 226 -7.29 12.93 -7.31
C TRP A 226 -6.24 12.71 -8.40
N GLN A 227 -6.63 12.96 -9.64
CA GLN A 227 -5.78 12.83 -10.84
C GLN A 227 -5.24 11.40 -11.07
N ARG A 228 -5.87 10.39 -10.51
CA ARG A 228 -5.52 9.01 -10.77
C ARG A 228 -6.36 8.48 -11.91
N ASN A 229 -5.66 7.98 -12.92
CA ASN A 229 -6.30 7.35 -14.05
C ASN A 229 -7.00 6.06 -13.57
N GLY A 230 -8.23 5.86 -14.02
CA GLY A 230 -8.93 4.61 -13.87
C GLY A 230 -8.32 3.51 -14.74
N LEU A 231 -8.94 2.34 -14.73
CA LEU A 231 -8.64 1.31 -15.71
C LEU A 231 -8.88 1.89 -17.10
N PRO A 232 -7.94 1.69 -18.06
CA PRO A 232 -8.17 2.09 -19.43
C PRO A 232 -9.40 1.34 -19.96
N ASN A 233 -10.24 2.04 -20.72
CA ASN A 233 -11.31 1.40 -21.44
C ASN A 233 -10.71 0.41 -22.44
N PHE A 234 -10.83 -0.88 -22.15
CA PHE A 234 -10.35 -1.93 -23.00
C PHE A 234 -11.50 -2.35 -23.93
N ASP A 235 -11.45 -1.91 -25.18
CA ASP A 235 -12.40 -2.38 -26.19
C ASP A 235 -11.90 -3.69 -26.79
N PHE A 236 -12.41 -4.80 -26.25
CA PHE A 236 -12.09 -6.13 -26.74
C PHE A 236 -12.40 -6.33 -28.23
N ALA A 237 -13.39 -5.62 -28.77
CA ALA A 237 -13.77 -5.72 -30.18
C ALA A 237 -12.72 -5.08 -31.11
N VAL A 238 -12.06 -4.00 -30.66
CA VAL A 238 -11.05 -3.27 -31.44
C VAL A 238 -9.65 -3.88 -31.28
N GLN A 239 -9.30 -4.33 -30.08
CA GLN A 239 -7.95 -4.83 -29.79
C GLN A 239 -7.76 -6.32 -30.12
N TRP A 240 -8.84 -7.06 -30.26
CA TRP A 240 -8.81 -8.44 -30.72
C TRP A 240 -9.37 -8.48 -32.15
N PRO A 241 -8.55 -8.37 -33.19
CA PRO A 241 -9.06 -8.37 -34.56
C PRO A 241 -9.79 -9.68 -34.84
N ASN A 242 -11.07 -9.56 -35.20
CA ASN A 242 -11.85 -10.67 -35.71
C ASN A 242 -11.13 -11.22 -36.95
N ASN A 243 -10.50 -12.38 -36.84
CA ASN A 243 -9.98 -13.13 -38.01
C ASN A 243 -11.14 -13.69 -38.85
N GLY A 244 -12.07 -12.81 -39.27
CA GLY A 244 -13.06 -13.12 -40.31
C GLY A 244 -14.18 -14.09 -39.93
N THR A 245 -14.32 -14.47 -38.67
CA THR A 245 -15.45 -15.30 -38.22
C THR A 245 -16.32 -14.51 -37.26
N ASN A 246 -17.61 -14.45 -37.53
CA ASN A 246 -18.66 -13.78 -36.72
C ASN A 246 -18.86 -14.39 -35.32
N ASN A 247 -17.80 -14.76 -34.62
CA ASN A 247 -17.92 -15.38 -33.31
C ASN A 247 -17.61 -14.33 -32.24
N ASN A 248 -18.55 -14.12 -31.34
CA ASN A 248 -18.39 -13.35 -30.12
C ASN A 248 -17.08 -13.72 -29.42
N THR A 249 -16.31 -12.72 -28.96
CA THR A 249 -15.07 -12.90 -28.19
C THR A 249 -15.27 -13.86 -27.02
N THR A 250 -16.47 -13.84 -26.42
CA THR A 250 -16.93 -14.78 -25.40
C THR A 250 -16.97 -16.23 -25.91
N ASP A 251 -17.47 -16.44 -27.14
CA ASP A 251 -17.51 -17.77 -27.74
C ASP A 251 -16.11 -18.31 -28.08
N TRP A 252 -15.18 -17.44 -28.46
CA TRP A 252 -13.80 -17.83 -28.69
C TRP A 252 -13.10 -18.18 -27.36
N LEU A 253 -13.26 -17.38 -26.34
CA LEU A 253 -12.76 -17.67 -24.99
C LEU A 253 -13.33 -18.99 -24.46
N LEU A 254 -14.64 -19.20 -24.56
CA LEU A 254 -15.28 -20.45 -24.11
C LEU A 254 -14.92 -21.68 -24.94
N LYS A 255 -14.63 -21.52 -26.24
CA LYS A 255 -14.22 -22.63 -27.12
C LYS A 255 -12.74 -22.97 -27.04
N ASN A 256 -11.89 -21.99 -26.69
CA ASN A 256 -10.43 -22.16 -26.62
C ASN A 256 -9.88 -22.22 -25.19
N THR A 257 -10.66 -21.89 -24.18
CA THR A 257 -10.38 -22.34 -22.83
C THR A 257 -10.71 -23.83 -22.77
N GLN A 258 -9.71 -24.67 -23.05
CA GLN A 258 -9.74 -26.03 -22.52
C GLN A 258 -10.09 -25.88 -21.02
N PRO A 259 -11.03 -26.65 -20.47
CA PRO A 259 -11.17 -26.70 -19.03
C PRO A 259 -9.75 -26.93 -18.51
N LEU A 260 -9.28 -26.01 -17.66
CA LEU A 260 -8.01 -26.22 -16.96
C LEU A 260 -8.07 -27.67 -16.47
N PRO A 261 -7.08 -28.53 -16.80
CA PRO A 261 -7.10 -29.90 -16.33
C PRO A 261 -7.46 -29.80 -14.85
N GLU A 262 -8.48 -30.52 -14.42
CA GLU A 262 -8.81 -30.60 -13.01
C GLU A 262 -7.53 -31.02 -12.33
N PHE A 263 -6.80 -30.04 -11.79
CA PHE A 263 -5.70 -30.34 -10.91
C PHE A 263 -6.34 -31.11 -9.78
N PRO A 264 -6.02 -32.42 -9.64
CA PRO A 264 -6.57 -33.18 -8.55
C PRO A 264 -6.04 -32.55 -7.26
N MET A 265 -6.83 -31.63 -6.68
CA MET A 265 -6.54 -30.96 -5.43
C MET A 265 -6.50 -31.91 -4.23
N SER A 266 -6.59 -33.21 -4.46
CA SER A 266 -6.56 -34.21 -3.43
C SER A 266 -5.72 -35.41 -3.86
N ARG A 267 -4.41 -35.33 -3.66
CA ARG A 267 -3.63 -36.54 -3.47
C ARG A 267 -3.20 -36.64 -2.00
N SER A 268 -4.07 -37.16 -1.18
CA SER A 268 -3.63 -37.83 0.02
C SER A 268 -3.10 -39.21 -0.39
N GLN A 269 -1.83 -39.33 -0.67
CA GLN A 269 -1.18 -40.60 -0.55
C GLN A 269 -0.96 -40.84 0.94
N GLY A 270 -1.92 -41.45 1.65
CA GLY A 270 -1.74 -42.25 2.87
C GLY A 270 -0.95 -41.69 4.08
N GLY A 271 -0.43 -40.50 4.02
CA GLY A 271 0.23 -39.79 5.12
C GLY A 271 -0.66 -38.67 5.62
N GLY A 272 -0.74 -38.50 6.93
CA GLY A 272 -1.51 -37.39 7.52
C GLY A 272 -1.15 -36.04 6.88
N TRP A 273 -2.13 -35.17 6.74
CA TRP A 273 -1.94 -33.81 6.24
C TRP A 273 -0.93 -33.06 7.13
N VAL A 274 0.30 -32.92 6.67
CA VAL A 274 1.28 -32.02 7.28
C VAL A 274 1.15 -30.69 6.55
N GLN A 275 0.78 -29.64 7.27
CA GLN A 275 0.80 -28.27 6.73
C GLN A 275 2.24 -27.76 6.84
N PRO A 276 3.02 -27.68 5.74
CA PRO A 276 4.37 -27.17 5.78
C PRO A 276 4.38 -25.66 6.02
N ASN A 277 5.48 -25.13 6.53
CA ASN A 277 5.75 -23.71 6.40
C ASN A 277 5.91 -23.35 4.93
N ILE A 278 5.54 -22.14 4.56
CA ILE A 278 5.70 -21.59 3.22
C ILE A 278 6.57 -20.33 3.33
N VAL A 279 7.68 -20.30 2.62
CA VAL A 279 8.61 -19.16 2.61
C VAL A 279 8.82 -18.70 1.18
N PHE A 280 8.32 -17.49 0.86
CA PHE A 280 8.64 -16.81 -0.38
C PHE A 280 9.90 -15.97 -0.20
N ILE A 281 10.88 -16.17 -1.05
CA ILE A 281 12.09 -15.34 -1.16
C ILE A 281 12.03 -14.62 -2.50
N VAL A 282 11.70 -13.34 -2.45
CA VAL A 282 11.65 -12.50 -3.64
C VAL A 282 12.95 -11.71 -3.72
N VAL A 283 13.69 -11.89 -4.81
CA VAL A 283 15.00 -11.26 -5.00
C VAL A 283 14.83 -10.06 -5.92
N GLU A 284 15.20 -8.89 -5.42
CA GLU A 284 15.15 -7.62 -6.15
C GLU A 284 15.88 -7.71 -7.50
N SER A 285 15.18 -7.39 -8.58
CA SER A 285 15.72 -7.31 -9.95
C SER A 285 16.33 -8.62 -10.49
N LEU A 286 15.94 -9.80 -9.97
CA LEU A 286 16.48 -11.08 -10.40
C LEU A 286 15.85 -11.53 -11.72
N ALA A 287 16.47 -11.16 -12.84
CA ALA A 287 16.10 -11.66 -14.16
C ALA A 287 16.67 -13.08 -14.40
N ARG A 288 15.95 -13.89 -15.19
CA ARG A 288 16.45 -15.19 -15.66
C ARG A 288 17.78 -15.06 -16.39
N ASP A 289 18.01 -13.95 -17.09
CA ASP A 289 19.26 -13.64 -17.79
C ASP A 289 20.50 -13.73 -16.88
N TYR A 290 20.37 -13.44 -15.59
CA TYR A 290 21.51 -13.41 -14.65
C TYR A 290 21.85 -14.78 -14.06
N THR A 291 21.05 -15.80 -14.37
CA THR A 291 21.22 -17.16 -13.82
C THR A 291 22.00 -18.05 -14.77
N GLY A 292 22.83 -18.95 -14.21
CA GLY A 292 23.59 -19.93 -15.00
C GLY A 292 22.68 -20.96 -15.66
N PHE A 293 21.67 -21.45 -14.94
CA PHE A 293 20.65 -22.36 -15.50
C PHE A 293 19.73 -21.69 -16.53
N GLY A 294 19.57 -20.38 -16.47
CA GLY A 294 18.78 -19.62 -17.45
C GLY A 294 19.57 -19.27 -18.69
N ASN A 295 20.86 -18.96 -18.58
CA ASN A 295 21.63 -18.37 -19.65
C ASN A 295 23.16 -18.54 -19.57
N GLY A 296 23.66 -19.41 -18.70
CA GLY A 296 25.09 -19.70 -18.57
C GLY A 296 25.93 -18.56 -17.97
N THR A 297 25.34 -17.60 -17.29
CA THR A 297 26.08 -16.51 -16.64
C THR A 297 26.57 -16.90 -15.23
N PRO A 298 27.73 -16.38 -14.78
CA PRO A 298 28.35 -16.82 -13.52
C PRO A 298 27.86 -16.07 -12.27
N PHE A 299 26.72 -15.36 -12.33
CA PHE A 299 26.33 -14.48 -11.24
C PHE A 299 25.59 -15.18 -10.09
N THR A 300 25.00 -16.35 -10.31
CA THR A 300 24.17 -17.05 -9.35
C THR A 300 24.58 -18.50 -9.06
N PRO A 301 25.87 -18.76 -8.72
CA PRO A 301 26.35 -20.14 -8.57
C PRO A 301 25.67 -20.93 -7.45
N PHE A 302 25.10 -20.28 -6.44
CA PHE A 302 24.31 -20.95 -5.42
C PHE A 302 22.92 -21.34 -5.96
N LEU A 303 22.19 -20.39 -6.58
CA LEU A 303 20.89 -20.70 -7.18
C LEU A 303 21.00 -21.75 -8.28
N ASP A 304 22.10 -21.75 -9.05
CA ASP A 304 22.36 -22.76 -10.09
C ASP A 304 22.48 -24.17 -9.50
N ARG A 305 23.18 -24.31 -8.37
CA ARG A 305 23.24 -25.59 -7.65
C ARG A 305 21.89 -25.98 -7.05
N LEU A 306 21.16 -24.98 -6.50
CA LEU A 306 19.84 -25.25 -5.93
C LEU A 306 18.84 -25.68 -7.00
N ALA A 307 18.90 -25.09 -8.20
CA ALA A 307 18.06 -25.49 -9.33
C ALA A 307 18.33 -26.92 -9.82
N ALA A 308 19.55 -27.42 -9.62
CA ALA A 308 19.95 -28.79 -9.94
C ALA A 308 19.70 -29.79 -8.82
N ASP A 309 19.25 -29.34 -7.63
CA ASP A 309 18.93 -30.21 -6.49
C ASP A 309 17.68 -31.05 -6.79
N PRO A 310 17.65 -32.37 -6.50
CA PRO A 310 16.48 -33.21 -6.74
C PRO A 310 15.23 -32.80 -5.95
N ASN A 311 15.40 -32.03 -4.89
CA ASN A 311 14.31 -31.50 -4.09
C ASN A 311 13.82 -30.13 -4.61
N THR A 312 14.25 -29.70 -5.80
CA THR A 312 13.86 -28.44 -6.44
C THR A 312 13.07 -28.68 -7.73
N LEU A 313 11.94 -27.98 -7.87
CA LEU A 313 11.28 -27.75 -9.15
C LEU A 313 11.74 -26.42 -9.70
N TYR A 314 12.29 -26.42 -10.89
CA TYR A 314 12.62 -25.23 -11.64
C TYR A 314 11.61 -25.03 -12.77
N PHE A 315 11.04 -23.82 -12.85
CA PHE A 315 10.10 -23.43 -13.91
C PHE A 315 10.84 -22.52 -14.91
N PRO A 316 11.14 -23.01 -16.12
CA PRO A 316 11.99 -22.30 -17.06
C PRO A 316 11.32 -21.09 -17.75
N TYR A 317 9.99 -21.04 -17.79
CA TYR A 317 9.22 -20.03 -18.51
C TYR A 317 8.24 -19.33 -17.56
N CYS A 318 8.77 -18.49 -16.70
CA CYS A 318 7.98 -17.66 -15.80
C CYS A 318 8.20 -16.19 -16.11
N TYR A 319 7.13 -15.41 -15.94
CA TYR A 319 7.12 -14.02 -16.30
C TYR A 319 6.58 -13.17 -15.16
N ALA A 320 7.27 -12.10 -14.82
CA ALA A 320 6.76 -11.09 -13.91
C ALA A 320 5.58 -10.35 -14.57
N ASN A 321 4.60 -9.95 -13.78
CA ASN A 321 3.45 -9.19 -14.29
C ASN A 321 3.71 -7.68 -14.44
N GLY A 322 4.88 -7.22 -14.09
CA GLY A 322 5.28 -5.82 -14.18
C GLY A 322 6.79 -5.65 -14.27
N THR A 323 7.24 -4.40 -14.33
CA THR A 323 8.66 -4.02 -14.47
C THR A 323 9.16 -3.23 -13.26
N LYS A 324 8.37 -3.15 -12.20
CA LYS A 324 8.67 -2.39 -10.98
C LYS A 324 8.28 -3.20 -9.74
N SER A 325 9.09 -3.08 -8.71
CA SER A 325 8.88 -3.80 -7.43
C SER A 325 7.50 -3.52 -6.80
N ILE A 326 6.93 -2.34 -7.00
CA ILE A 326 5.59 -1.99 -6.51
C ILE A 326 4.48 -2.85 -7.14
N GLU A 327 4.70 -3.40 -8.32
CA GLU A 327 3.74 -4.25 -9.06
C GLU A 327 3.81 -5.71 -8.60
N MET A 328 4.93 -6.12 -7.99
CA MET A 328 5.14 -7.49 -7.52
C MET A 328 4.14 -7.89 -6.43
N VAL A 329 3.89 -7.02 -5.45
CA VAL A 329 3.04 -7.38 -4.29
C VAL A 329 1.60 -7.72 -4.70
N PRO A 330 0.87 -6.90 -5.50
CA PRO A 330 -0.45 -7.30 -6.00
C PRO A 330 -0.39 -8.52 -6.92
N SER A 331 0.66 -8.65 -7.73
CA SER A 331 0.84 -9.75 -8.66
C SER A 331 1.05 -11.08 -7.92
N LEU A 332 2.06 -11.14 -7.06
CA LEU A 332 2.48 -12.37 -6.39
C LEU A 332 1.47 -12.85 -5.34
N PHE A 333 0.90 -11.93 -4.55
CA PHE A 333 0.04 -12.30 -3.43
C PHE A 333 -1.46 -12.21 -3.73
N CYS A 334 -1.87 -11.45 -4.74
CA CYS A 334 -3.29 -11.31 -5.10
C CYS A 334 -3.61 -11.86 -6.50
N GLY A 335 -2.62 -12.34 -7.26
CA GLY A 335 -2.80 -12.83 -8.63
C GLY A 335 -3.25 -11.73 -9.61
N MET A 336 -2.92 -10.47 -9.34
CA MET A 336 -3.40 -9.34 -10.13
C MET A 336 -2.33 -8.90 -11.14
N PRO A 337 -2.61 -8.98 -12.45
CA PRO A 337 -1.69 -8.50 -13.48
C PRO A 337 -1.61 -6.97 -13.45
N SER A 338 -0.46 -6.43 -13.89
CA SER A 338 -0.26 -4.99 -14.04
C SER A 338 -0.87 -4.51 -15.35
N LEU A 339 -2.16 -4.15 -15.32
CA LEU A 339 -2.94 -3.70 -16.49
C LEU A 339 -3.19 -2.18 -16.51
N MET A 340 -2.73 -1.46 -15.49
CA MET A 340 -3.01 -0.05 -15.32
C MET A 340 -1.79 0.79 -15.72
N SER A 341 -2.01 2.01 -16.18
CA SER A 341 -0.96 3.00 -16.40
C SER A 341 -0.31 3.51 -15.11
N GLU A 342 -0.98 3.30 -13.97
CA GLU A 342 -0.47 3.58 -12.63
C GLU A 342 -0.45 2.30 -11.78
N PHE A 343 0.35 2.31 -10.71
CA PHE A 343 0.48 1.14 -9.84
C PHE A 343 -0.76 0.92 -8.99
N TYR A 344 -1.28 -0.30 -8.96
CA TYR A 344 -2.48 -0.66 -8.22
C TYR A 344 -2.43 -0.21 -6.75
N VAL A 345 -1.31 -0.43 -6.06
CA VAL A 345 -1.11 -0.07 -4.65
C VAL A 345 -1.29 1.43 -4.37
N THR A 346 -1.12 2.26 -5.40
CA THR A 346 -1.25 3.72 -5.28
C THR A 346 -2.47 4.27 -6.01
N SER A 347 -3.24 3.43 -6.68
CA SER A 347 -4.41 3.79 -7.47
C SER A 347 -5.64 4.09 -6.62
N ALA A 348 -6.71 4.55 -7.26
CA ALA A 348 -8.03 4.68 -6.66
C ALA A 348 -8.61 3.34 -6.17
N TYR A 349 -8.14 2.23 -6.73
CA TYR A 349 -8.60 0.87 -6.43
C TYR A 349 -7.87 0.21 -5.27
N ALA A 350 -6.83 0.84 -4.72
CA ALA A 350 -5.99 0.27 -3.64
C ALA A 350 -6.77 -0.14 -2.38
N ASN A 351 -7.94 0.48 -2.14
CA ASN A 351 -8.82 0.15 -1.02
C ASN A 351 -9.92 -0.88 -1.36
N ASN A 352 -9.94 -1.41 -2.59
CA ASN A 352 -10.90 -2.45 -2.94
C ASN A 352 -10.59 -3.74 -2.18
N LYS A 353 -11.64 -4.52 -1.89
CA LYS A 353 -11.45 -5.88 -1.35
C LYS A 353 -10.87 -6.77 -2.43
N VAL A 354 -9.72 -7.35 -2.15
CA VAL A 354 -9.05 -8.32 -3.02
C VAL A 354 -8.67 -9.54 -2.19
N ASN A 355 -8.75 -10.72 -2.80
CA ASN A 355 -8.22 -11.93 -2.17
C ASN A 355 -6.70 -11.87 -2.18
N ASN A 356 -6.10 -12.24 -1.04
CA ASN A 356 -4.65 -12.31 -0.88
C ASN A 356 -4.26 -13.69 -0.36
N ALA A 357 -3.13 -14.21 -0.81
CA ALA A 357 -2.61 -15.50 -0.38
C ALA A 357 -2.48 -15.63 1.14
N PHE A 358 -2.07 -14.55 1.82
CA PHE A 358 -1.99 -14.53 3.28
C PHE A 358 -3.36 -14.66 3.96
N GLN A 359 -4.39 -14.03 3.42
CA GLN A 359 -5.77 -14.15 3.92
C GLN A 359 -6.35 -15.54 3.67
N LEU A 360 -5.99 -16.15 2.54
CA LEU A 360 -6.46 -17.50 2.17
C LEU A 360 -5.74 -18.60 2.97
N ALA A 361 -4.54 -18.35 3.47
CA ALA A 361 -3.76 -19.28 4.30
C ALA A 361 -4.32 -19.39 5.73
N LYS A 362 -5.56 -19.89 5.84
CA LYS A 362 -6.24 -20.07 7.14
C LYS A 362 -5.45 -21.02 8.03
N GLY A 363 -5.25 -20.61 9.29
CA GLY A 363 -4.50 -21.38 10.28
C GLY A 363 -3.00 -21.14 10.26
N TYR A 364 -2.48 -20.34 9.32
CA TYR A 364 -1.08 -19.91 9.28
C TYR A 364 -0.87 -18.62 10.07
N LYS A 365 0.32 -18.49 10.66
CA LYS A 365 0.86 -17.17 11.01
C LYS A 365 1.45 -16.56 9.76
N THR A 366 1.07 -15.32 9.45
CA THR A 366 1.50 -14.66 8.22
C THR A 366 2.40 -13.48 8.50
N ALA A 367 3.52 -13.39 7.76
CA ALA A 367 4.50 -12.31 7.93
C ALA A 367 5.15 -11.91 6.59
N PHE A 368 5.41 -10.62 6.42
CA PHE A 368 6.16 -10.09 5.29
C PHE A 368 7.35 -9.26 5.79
N PHE A 369 8.50 -9.49 5.17
CA PHE A 369 9.78 -8.92 5.56
C PHE A 369 10.38 -8.13 4.40
N HIS A 370 10.78 -6.88 4.66
CA HIS A 370 11.47 -6.04 3.69
C HIS A 370 12.38 -5.05 4.41
N GLY A 371 13.68 -5.12 4.18
CA GLY A 371 14.71 -4.40 4.93
C GLY A 371 14.70 -2.86 4.77
N SER A 372 13.71 -2.30 4.09
CA SER A 372 13.53 -0.86 3.89
C SER A 372 12.56 -0.24 4.91
N ASN A 373 12.35 1.09 4.82
CA ASN A 373 11.38 1.80 5.66
C ASN A 373 9.98 1.19 5.54
N ASN A 374 9.28 1.09 6.65
CA ASN A 374 7.95 0.45 6.71
C ASN A 374 6.92 1.04 5.74
N GLY A 375 7.02 2.34 5.42
CA GLY A 375 6.15 3.02 4.45
C GLY A 375 6.56 2.87 2.98
N THR A 376 7.67 2.18 2.67
CA THR A 376 8.20 2.07 1.30
C THR A 376 7.17 1.47 0.35
N MET A 377 6.97 2.12 -0.81
CA MET A 377 6.05 1.73 -1.89
C MET A 377 4.60 1.44 -1.45
N GLY A 378 4.26 1.65 -0.17
CA GLY A 378 2.93 1.32 0.37
C GLY A 378 2.70 -0.17 0.66
N PHE A 379 3.74 -0.99 0.63
CA PHE A 379 3.64 -2.44 0.86
C PHE A 379 2.97 -2.78 2.18
N GLN A 380 3.41 -2.17 3.28
CA GLN A 380 2.81 -2.43 4.59
C GLN A 380 1.31 -2.14 4.59
N SER A 381 0.89 -0.99 4.07
CA SER A 381 -0.50 -0.57 4.04
C SER A 381 -1.35 -1.53 3.20
N PHE A 382 -0.88 -1.86 1.99
CA PHE A 382 -1.59 -2.75 1.07
C PHE A 382 -1.69 -4.18 1.62
N LEU A 383 -0.58 -4.74 2.10
CA LEU A 383 -0.57 -6.10 2.64
C LEU A 383 -1.41 -6.21 3.91
N LYS A 384 -1.38 -5.21 4.80
CA LYS A 384 -2.26 -5.14 5.97
C LYS A 384 -3.72 -5.06 5.56
N GLN A 385 -4.05 -4.18 4.59
CA GLN A 385 -5.40 -4.06 4.03
C GLN A 385 -5.92 -5.40 3.47
N THR A 386 -5.05 -6.24 2.96
CA THR A 386 -5.39 -7.53 2.35
C THR A 386 -5.15 -8.75 3.26
N GLY A 387 -4.99 -8.55 4.56
CA GLY A 387 -5.03 -9.61 5.58
C GLY A 387 -3.69 -10.12 6.12
N LEU A 388 -2.56 -9.44 5.84
CA LEU A 388 -1.27 -9.76 6.44
C LEU A 388 -1.28 -9.46 7.96
N GLN A 389 -0.84 -10.41 8.79
CA GLN A 389 -0.79 -10.23 10.24
C GLN A 389 0.41 -9.40 10.69
N GLN A 390 1.62 -9.69 10.20
CA GLN A 390 2.85 -9.04 10.64
C GLN A 390 3.65 -8.49 9.45
N TYR A 391 4.11 -7.24 9.57
CA TYR A 391 5.03 -6.62 8.63
C TYR A 391 6.31 -6.24 9.36
N HIS A 392 7.45 -6.68 8.86
CA HIS A 392 8.78 -6.41 9.41
C HIS A 392 9.58 -5.57 8.41
N GLY A 393 9.67 -4.28 8.69
CA GLY A 393 10.52 -3.33 7.98
C GLY A 393 11.77 -3.00 8.80
N ILE A 394 12.37 -1.86 8.48
CA ILE A 394 13.55 -1.35 9.19
C ILE A 394 13.25 -1.04 10.67
N ASP A 395 12.00 -0.68 10.99
CA ASP A 395 11.59 -0.34 12.36
C ASP A 395 11.63 -1.56 13.30
N GLN A 396 11.55 -2.78 12.76
CA GLN A 396 11.67 -4.04 13.49
C GLN A 396 13.08 -4.61 13.48
N TYR A 397 14.01 -3.97 12.75
CA TYR A 397 15.40 -4.39 12.73
C TYR A 397 16.13 -3.94 14.01
N PRO A 398 17.05 -4.75 14.59
CA PRO A 398 17.74 -4.38 15.83
C PRO A 398 18.50 -3.04 15.72
N ALA A 399 18.12 -2.06 16.52
CA ALA A 399 18.64 -0.69 16.45
C ALA A 399 20.17 -0.61 16.63
N ASN A 400 20.76 -1.51 17.43
CA ASN A 400 22.21 -1.59 17.65
C ASN A 400 23.00 -2.11 16.43
N LEU A 401 22.33 -2.79 15.48
CA LEU A 401 22.93 -3.32 14.25
C LEU A 401 22.70 -2.40 13.05
N TYR A 402 21.70 -1.53 13.12
CA TYR A 402 21.25 -0.69 12.01
C TYR A 402 22.41 0.05 11.31
N LYS A 403 23.21 0.81 12.06
CA LYS A 403 24.30 1.62 11.49
C LYS A 403 25.36 0.81 10.74
N ARG A 404 25.58 -0.44 11.17
CA ARG A 404 26.55 -1.35 10.54
C ARG A 404 26.00 -1.91 9.23
N ASP A 405 24.73 -2.24 9.25
CA ASP A 405 24.09 -3.08 8.24
C ASP A 405 23.29 -2.28 7.20
N PHE A 406 23.12 -0.96 7.42
CA PHE A 406 22.43 -0.05 6.49
C PHE A 406 23.30 0.24 5.26
N ASP A 407 22.72 0.15 4.07
CA ASP A 407 23.39 0.31 2.78
C ASP A 407 23.72 1.78 2.41
N GLY A 408 23.19 2.72 3.17
CA GLY A 408 23.33 4.17 2.95
C GLY A 408 22.23 4.79 2.08
N ASN A 409 21.33 4.01 1.50
CA ASN A 409 20.31 4.46 0.54
C ASN A 409 18.92 3.94 0.87
N TRP A 410 18.70 2.62 0.75
CA TRP A 410 17.38 2.01 0.76
C TRP A 410 17.05 1.27 2.06
N GLY A 411 18.02 0.59 2.67
CA GLY A 411 17.75 -0.18 3.87
C GLY A 411 18.90 -1.08 4.31
N ILE A 412 18.55 -2.21 4.91
CA ILE A 412 19.51 -3.18 5.43
C ILE A 412 20.00 -4.08 4.30
N PHE A 413 21.32 -4.27 4.16
CA PHE A 413 21.90 -5.21 3.21
C PHE A 413 21.28 -6.61 3.33
N ASP A 414 21.16 -7.34 2.20
CA ASP A 414 20.46 -8.62 2.11
C ASP A 414 21.01 -9.66 3.09
N GLU A 415 22.34 -9.83 3.19
CA GLU A 415 22.91 -10.85 4.07
C GLU A 415 22.48 -10.68 5.55
N PRO A 416 22.73 -9.54 6.22
CA PRO A 416 22.30 -9.35 7.59
C PRO A 416 20.78 -9.36 7.75
N TYR A 417 20.01 -8.92 6.74
CA TYR A 417 18.56 -8.94 6.80
C TYR A 417 17.99 -10.37 6.69
N LEU A 418 18.53 -11.22 5.82
CA LEU A 418 18.15 -12.63 5.72
C LEU A 418 18.51 -13.39 7.01
N GLN A 419 19.63 -13.06 7.68
CA GLN A 419 19.94 -13.60 8.99
C GLN A 419 18.97 -13.11 10.09
N HIS A 420 18.47 -11.88 9.99
CA HIS A 420 17.40 -11.37 10.86
C HIS A 420 16.10 -12.12 10.60
N PHE A 421 15.74 -12.34 9.35
CA PHE A 421 14.57 -13.14 8.95
C PHE A 421 14.57 -14.53 9.59
N ILE A 422 15.72 -15.24 9.58
CA ILE A 422 15.86 -16.55 10.26
C ILE A 422 15.52 -16.44 11.75
N ARG A 423 16.05 -15.43 12.46
CA ARG A 423 15.74 -15.22 13.88
C ARG A 423 14.25 -14.97 14.14
N CYS A 424 13.61 -14.24 13.25
CA CYS A 424 12.17 -14.03 13.33
C CYS A 424 11.39 -15.30 13.05
N MET A 425 11.82 -16.11 12.08
CA MET A 425 11.23 -17.43 11.79
C MET A 425 11.33 -18.36 13.00
N ASP A 426 12.46 -18.36 13.74
CA ASP A 426 12.60 -19.12 14.99
C ASP A 426 11.54 -18.75 16.02
N THR A 427 11.10 -17.48 16.04
CA THR A 427 10.07 -16.98 16.96
C THR A 427 8.66 -17.24 16.44
N LEU A 428 8.44 -17.10 15.14
CA LEU A 428 7.15 -17.32 14.50
C LEU A 428 6.74 -18.79 14.53
N ASN A 429 7.70 -19.68 14.26
CA ASN A 429 7.50 -21.13 14.27
C ASN A 429 7.58 -21.69 15.70
N ASP A 430 6.49 -21.56 16.47
CA ASP A 430 6.37 -22.09 17.83
C ASP A 430 5.88 -23.54 17.89
N GLY A 431 5.80 -24.22 16.75
CA GLY A 431 5.32 -25.60 16.62
C GLY A 431 3.81 -25.79 16.76
N LYS A 432 3.03 -24.71 16.95
CA LYS A 432 1.57 -24.79 17.09
C LYS A 432 0.83 -24.53 15.79
N GLN A 433 1.34 -23.60 14.99
CA GLN A 433 0.77 -23.22 13.70
C GLN A 433 1.89 -23.11 12.66
N PRO A 434 1.64 -23.51 11.41
CA PRO A 434 2.59 -23.28 10.34
C PRO A 434 2.74 -21.79 10.05
N VAL A 435 3.85 -21.42 9.42
CA VAL A 435 4.16 -20.02 9.06
C VAL A 435 4.11 -19.87 7.55
N PHE A 436 3.40 -18.85 7.08
CA PHE A 436 3.52 -18.35 5.72
C PHE A 436 4.21 -16.99 5.75
N ALA A 437 5.48 -16.98 5.40
CA ALA A 437 6.29 -15.77 5.40
C ALA A 437 6.80 -15.44 4.00
N SER A 438 7.03 -14.16 3.73
CA SER A 438 7.77 -13.71 2.56
C SER A 438 8.87 -12.76 2.98
N VAL A 439 10.05 -12.89 2.37
CA VAL A 439 11.14 -11.90 2.48
C VAL A 439 11.47 -11.37 1.10
N PHE A 440 11.53 -10.03 1.00
CA PHE A 440 11.91 -9.31 -0.20
C PHE A 440 13.26 -8.62 0.03
N THR A 441 14.25 -8.94 -0.83
CA THR A 441 15.60 -8.37 -0.77
C THR A 441 15.63 -6.97 -1.37
N LEU A 442 16.74 -6.24 -1.26
CA LEU A 442 16.85 -4.88 -1.78
C LEU A 442 18.22 -4.47 -2.30
N SER A 443 19.28 -5.26 -2.04
CA SER A 443 20.66 -4.84 -2.36
C SER A 443 20.95 -4.71 -3.85
N SER A 444 20.12 -5.33 -4.71
CA SER A 444 20.23 -5.20 -6.17
C SER A 444 19.54 -3.98 -6.74
N HIS A 445 19.01 -3.09 -5.90
CA HIS A 445 18.44 -1.81 -6.32
C HIS A 445 19.55 -0.78 -6.60
N HIS A 446 19.35 0.09 -7.60
CA HIS A 446 20.24 1.24 -7.83
C HIS A 446 20.39 2.09 -6.55
N PRO A 447 21.60 2.55 -6.14
CA PRO A 447 22.86 2.65 -6.89
C PRO A 447 23.82 1.44 -6.78
N TYR A 448 23.30 0.23 -6.59
CA TYR A 448 24.05 -1.03 -6.63
C TYR A 448 25.16 -1.12 -5.57
N THR A 449 24.82 -0.75 -4.34
CA THR A 449 25.75 -0.75 -3.22
C THR A 449 25.92 -2.16 -2.65
N ILE A 450 27.16 -2.57 -2.38
CA ILE A 450 27.48 -3.84 -1.70
C ILE A 450 28.30 -3.60 -0.44
N PRO A 451 28.23 -4.51 0.57
CA PRO A 451 29.02 -4.36 1.79
C PRO A 451 30.53 -4.39 1.51
N LYS A 452 31.29 -3.59 2.25
CA LYS A 452 32.75 -3.47 2.12
C LYS A 452 33.51 -4.80 2.04
N PRO A 453 33.17 -5.88 2.80
CA PRO A 453 33.88 -7.15 2.73
C PRO A 453 33.83 -7.84 1.37
N TYR A 454 32.86 -7.48 0.50
CA TYR A 454 32.65 -8.09 -0.82
C TYR A 454 33.19 -7.25 -1.96
N GLN A 455 33.56 -6.00 -1.71
CA GLN A 455 34.11 -5.10 -2.74
C GLN A 455 35.36 -5.70 -3.39
N GLY A 456 35.42 -5.68 -4.72
CA GLY A 456 36.51 -6.25 -5.52
C GLY A 456 36.60 -7.80 -5.53
N LYS A 457 35.58 -8.50 -5.00
CA LYS A 457 35.58 -9.98 -4.93
C LYS A 457 34.48 -10.64 -5.74
N LEU A 458 33.54 -9.86 -6.27
CA LEU A 458 32.39 -10.37 -7.02
C LEU A 458 32.60 -10.20 -8.53
N PRO A 459 31.99 -11.07 -9.34
CA PRO A 459 32.01 -10.92 -10.79
C PRO A 459 31.19 -9.70 -11.25
N GLY A 460 31.47 -9.26 -12.47
CA GLY A 460 30.77 -8.15 -13.10
C GLY A 460 31.31 -6.77 -12.76
N ASP A 461 30.81 -5.76 -13.44
CA ASP A 461 31.16 -4.36 -13.19
C ASP A 461 30.44 -3.87 -11.92
N PRO A 462 31.15 -3.23 -10.96
CA PRO A 462 30.55 -2.72 -9.72
C PRO A 462 29.38 -1.73 -9.90
N SER A 463 29.25 -1.12 -11.08
CA SER A 463 28.17 -0.18 -11.40
C SER A 463 26.92 -0.86 -11.97
N THR A 464 26.88 -2.19 -12.00
CA THR A 464 25.80 -2.95 -12.64
C THR A 464 24.98 -3.76 -11.65
N VAL A 465 23.74 -4.06 -12.02
CA VAL A 465 22.84 -4.93 -11.25
C VAL A 465 23.42 -6.35 -11.11
N GLN A 466 24.10 -6.88 -12.14
CA GLN A 466 24.70 -8.22 -12.12
C GLN A 466 25.70 -8.39 -10.98
N HIS A 467 26.47 -7.35 -10.67
CA HIS A 467 27.41 -7.36 -9.56
C HIS A 467 26.69 -7.52 -8.20
N THR A 468 25.57 -6.85 -8.03
CA THR A 468 24.77 -6.94 -6.79
C THR A 468 23.92 -8.22 -6.74
N ILE A 469 23.52 -8.78 -7.87
CA ILE A 469 22.92 -10.13 -7.94
C ILE A 469 23.90 -11.19 -7.45
N ALA A 470 25.20 -11.08 -7.81
CA ALA A 470 26.21 -11.99 -7.27
C ALA A 470 26.36 -11.87 -5.73
N TYR A 471 26.18 -10.67 -5.18
CA TYR A 471 26.10 -10.49 -3.72
C TYR A 471 24.83 -11.12 -3.14
N ALA A 472 23.67 -10.92 -3.76
CA ALA A 472 22.40 -11.52 -3.33
C ALA A 472 22.46 -13.05 -3.33
N ASP A 473 23.11 -13.67 -4.32
CA ASP A 473 23.33 -15.12 -4.36
C ASP A 473 24.18 -15.63 -3.18
N ILE A 474 25.22 -14.88 -2.80
CA ILE A 474 26.01 -15.18 -1.59
C ILE A 474 25.16 -15.03 -0.32
N ALA A 475 24.34 -14.00 -0.24
CA ALA A 475 23.43 -13.78 0.89
C ALA A 475 22.42 -14.92 1.02
N LEU A 476 21.86 -15.39 -0.10
CA LEU A 476 20.99 -16.57 -0.15
C LEU A 476 21.73 -17.84 0.26
N ARG A 477 22.93 -18.09 -0.25
CA ARG A 477 23.73 -19.24 0.19
C ARG A 477 23.90 -19.28 1.71
N LYS A 478 24.30 -18.15 2.32
CA LYS A 478 24.46 -18.04 3.77
C LYS A 478 23.14 -18.18 4.53
N PHE A 479 22.04 -17.72 3.95
CA PHE A 479 20.70 -17.94 4.49
C PHE A 479 20.42 -19.44 4.57
N PHE A 480 20.57 -20.20 3.50
CA PHE A 480 20.30 -21.62 3.47
C PHE A 480 21.27 -22.41 4.35
N GLU A 481 22.56 -22.05 4.39
CA GLU A 481 23.57 -22.65 5.30
C GLU A 481 23.18 -22.48 6.79
N THR A 482 22.52 -21.38 7.15
CA THR A 482 22.06 -21.14 8.52
C THR A 482 20.70 -21.76 8.78
N ALA A 483 19.76 -21.60 7.85
CA ALA A 483 18.40 -22.11 7.95
C ALA A 483 18.37 -23.65 8.00
N SER A 484 19.24 -24.34 7.27
CA SER A 484 19.33 -25.81 7.27
C SER A 484 19.62 -26.45 8.65
N LYS A 485 20.09 -25.63 9.60
CA LYS A 485 20.34 -26.08 10.99
C LYS A 485 19.13 -25.86 11.91
N LYS A 486 18.01 -25.34 11.38
CA LYS A 486 16.83 -24.98 12.16
C LYS A 486 15.78 -26.09 12.13
N PRO A 487 15.06 -26.32 13.24
CA PRO A 487 14.06 -27.38 13.33
C PRO A 487 12.91 -27.27 12.30
N TRP A 488 12.61 -26.03 11.86
CA TRP A 488 11.52 -25.77 10.92
C TRP A 488 11.92 -26.01 9.46
N PHE A 489 13.20 -26.14 9.14
CA PHE A 489 13.73 -26.14 7.77
C PHE A 489 13.17 -27.29 6.92
N GLU A 490 13.25 -28.54 7.43
CA GLU A 490 12.78 -29.73 6.71
C GLU A 490 11.27 -29.71 6.43
N ASN A 491 10.49 -29.02 7.29
CA ASN A 491 9.04 -28.84 7.09
C ASN A 491 8.71 -27.50 6.43
N THR A 492 9.52 -27.06 5.47
CA THR A 492 9.34 -25.78 4.78
C THR A 492 9.41 -25.94 3.27
N VAL A 493 8.47 -25.33 2.57
CA VAL A 493 8.52 -25.13 1.12
C VAL A 493 9.02 -23.71 0.85
N PHE A 494 10.14 -23.60 0.16
CA PHE A 494 10.73 -22.33 -0.26
C PHE A 494 10.36 -22.07 -1.71
N VAL A 495 9.82 -20.87 -1.99
CA VAL A 495 9.57 -20.37 -3.35
C VAL A 495 10.48 -19.18 -3.59
N ILE A 496 11.39 -19.30 -4.56
CA ILE A 496 12.39 -18.28 -4.86
C ILE A 496 12.09 -17.72 -6.25
N THR A 497 11.97 -16.40 -6.38
CA THR A 497 11.70 -15.71 -7.65
C THR A 497 12.26 -14.29 -7.66
N GLY A 498 12.31 -13.66 -8.84
CA GLY A 498 12.51 -12.22 -8.97
C GLY A 498 11.19 -11.46 -8.85
N ASP A 499 11.25 -10.20 -8.48
CA ASP A 499 10.09 -9.29 -8.48
C ASP A 499 9.81 -8.74 -9.89
N HIS A 500 10.85 -8.41 -10.62
CA HIS A 500 10.88 -8.02 -12.03
C HIS A 500 12.29 -8.24 -12.60
N THR A 501 12.43 -8.01 -13.90
CA THR A 501 13.72 -8.01 -14.59
C THR A 501 14.41 -6.64 -14.47
N SER A 502 15.65 -6.58 -14.90
CA SER A 502 16.41 -5.34 -15.01
C SER A 502 17.14 -5.30 -16.38
N HIS A 503 18.15 -4.44 -16.50
CA HIS A 503 18.89 -4.28 -17.75
C HIS A 503 19.56 -5.57 -18.22
N SER A 504 19.48 -5.86 -19.51
CA SER A 504 20.19 -6.96 -20.17
C SER A 504 20.94 -6.47 -21.41
N ASP A 505 22.09 -7.05 -21.71
CA ASP A 505 22.84 -6.80 -22.95
C ASP A 505 22.50 -7.79 -24.07
N LYS A 506 21.54 -8.70 -23.83
CA LYS A 506 21.18 -9.77 -24.76
C LYS A 506 19.88 -9.46 -25.48
N GLU A 507 19.88 -9.56 -26.81
CA GLU A 507 18.77 -9.21 -27.68
C GLU A 507 17.45 -9.87 -27.28
N TYR A 508 17.47 -11.15 -26.91
CA TYR A 508 16.27 -11.87 -26.49
C TYR A 508 15.56 -11.19 -25.30
N PHE A 509 16.33 -10.73 -24.31
CA PHE A 509 15.78 -10.10 -23.10
C PHE A 509 15.34 -8.64 -23.29
N TYR A 510 15.58 -8.07 -24.48
CA TYR A 510 14.91 -6.84 -24.93
C TYR A 510 13.58 -7.11 -25.63
N SER A 511 13.27 -8.35 -25.99
CA SER A 511 11.98 -8.72 -26.57
C SER A 511 10.83 -8.49 -25.59
N GLN A 512 9.60 -8.41 -26.11
CA GLN A 512 8.42 -8.19 -25.27
C GLN A 512 8.25 -9.26 -24.18
N SER A 513 8.53 -10.53 -24.49
CA SER A 513 8.47 -11.63 -23.51
C SER A 513 9.71 -11.71 -22.63
N GLY A 514 10.91 -11.67 -23.22
CA GLY A 514 12.17 -11.78 -22.49
C GLY A 514 12.37 -10.69 -21.43
N HIS A 515 11.79 -9.51 -21.67
CA HIS A 515 11.84 -8.40 -20.71
C HIS A 515 11.09 -8.67 -19.38
N TYR A 516 10.30 -9.73 -19.32
CA TYR A 516 9.55 -10.11 -18.12
C TYR A 516 10.01 -11.44 -17.51
N GLU A 517 11.00 -12.12 -18.11
CA GLU A 517 11.42 -13.45 -17.64
C GLU A 517 12.15 -13.41 -16.31
N VAL A 518 11.55 -14.01 -15.29
CA VAL A 518 12.11 -14.21 -13.95
C VAL A 518 12.23 -15.70 -13.66
N PRO A 519 13.26 -16.15 -12.91
CA PRO A 519 13.32 -17.55 -12.48
C PRO A 519 12.30 -17.83 -11.39
N VAL A 520 11.74 -19.05 -11.39
CA VAL A 520 10.95 -19.56 -10.27
C VAL A 520 11.48 -20.94 -9.88
N LEU A 521 11.90 -21.06 -8.63
CA LEU A 521 12.33 -22.31 -8.01
C LEU A 521 11.41 -22.63 -6.83
N VAL A 522 10.96 -23.87 -6.74
CA VAL A 522 10.25 -24.40 -5.56
C VAL A 522 11.12 -25.49 -4.96
N TYR A 523 11.67 -25.22 -3.78
CA TYR A 523 12.57 -26.11 -3.07
C TYR A 523 11.93 -26.61 -1.78
N SER A 524 11.96 -27.91 -1.55
CA SER A 524 11.45 -28.54 -0.32
C SER A 524 12.46 -29.55 0.22
N PRO A 525 13.28 -29.20 1.23
CA PRO A 525 14.36 -30.09 1.71
C PRO A 525 13.86 -31.42 2.26
N GLY A 526 12.67 -31.45 2.87
CA GLY A 526 12.08 -32.65 3.45
C GLY A 526 11.31 -33.55 2.48
N VAL A 527 11.18 -33.16 1.20
CA VAL A 527 10.38 -33.91 0.22
C VAL A 527 11.10 -33.96 -1.11
N ASN A 528 11.37 -35.14 -1.65
CA ASN A 528 11.83 -35.28 -3.03
C ASN A 528 10.67 -34.96 -3.99
N ILE A 529 10.66 -33.73 -4.50
CA ILE A 529 9.57 -33.25 -5.37
C ILE A 529 9.67 -33.85 -6.77
N SER A 530 10.87 -34.15 -7.24
CA SER A 530 11.10 -34.65 -8.60
C SER A 530 10.53 -36.07 -8.82
N GLU A 531 10.48 -36.90 -7.79
CA GLU A 531 9.87 -38.23 -7.86
C GLU A 531 8.34 -38.19 -7.85
N ASN A 532 7.74 -37.10 -7.45
CA ASN A 532 6.27 -36.92 -7.34
C ASN A 532 5.65 -36.21 -8.54
N LEU A 533 6.44 -35.78 -9.52
CA LEU A 533 5.93 -35.20 -10.77
C LEU A 533 5.33 -36.29 -11.65
N ILE A 534 4.10 -36.07 -12.11
CA ILE A 534 3.46 -36.94 -13.11
C ILE A 534 4.21 -36.72 -14.44
N PRO A 535 4.77 -37.77 -15.06
CA PRO A 535 5.34 -37.65 -16.40
C PRO A 535 4.29 -37.08 -17.37
N GLY A 536 4.58 -35.96 -18.00
CA GLY A 536 3.73 -35.37 -19.04
C GLY A 536 2.97 -34.07 -18.69
N GLN A 537 3.30 -33.42 -17.59
CA GLN A 537 2.83 -32.04 -17.33
C GLN A 537 3.93 -31.01 -17.55
#